data_8758dfb79b9f880aa1242a49d4e2b229
#
_entry.id   8758dfb79b9f880aa1242a49d4e2b229
#
_cell.length_a   1.000
_cell.length_b   1.000
_cell.length_c   1.000
_cell.angle_alpha   90.00
_cell.angle_beta   90.00
_cell.angle_gamma   90.00
#
_symmetry.space_group_name_H-M   'P 1'
#
loop_
_entity.id
_entity.type
_entity.pdbx_description
1 polymer ?
#
loop_
_entity_poly.entity_id
_entity_poly.type
_entity_poly.pdbx_seq_one_letter_code
_entity_poly.pdbx_strand_id
1 'polypeptide(L)'
;MYKMLCAAMMLVVAAIPAYAQTAGSTGTVSPEIVKDLAPTGKLRAAINLGNAILAQGSAQEPRGLTVDLARELARRTGLALELVTFPAAGKVFEALTAGAWDIAFIAIEPVRAAEIDFSPPYVFIEGTYMVPKDSPLKEVADVDRPGVRIAVGRSSAYDLFLSRTIKHATVVRAHIGGGRAMIDLFLAEKLEAVAGVKQSLIDYAKTDANVRVMDGRFMVIEQAMGTPKGRTAAARYVRGFVEEMKASGFVAEALRRSNQPSAQVAPPALN
;
A
#
# COMPACT_ATOMS: atom_id res chain seq x y z
N MET A 1 -52.48 -61.79 35.24
CA MET A 1 -52.98 -60.74 34.36
C MET A 1 -51.94 -59.62 34.30
N TYR A 2 -51.05 -59.64 33.29
CA TYR A 2 -50.05 -58.61 33.06
C TYR A 2 -50.40 -57.86 31.77
N LYS A 3 -50.65 -56.56 31.93
CA LYS A 3 -50.86 -55.67 30.78
C LYS A 3 -49.50 -55.12 30.27
N MET A 4 -49.15 -55.51 29.07
CA MET A 4 -47.97 -54.90 28.31
C MET A 4 -48.37 -53.53 27.79
N LEU A 5 -47.60 -52.52 28.17
CA LEU A 5 -47.70 -51.17 27.64
C LEU A 5 -46.61 -51.00 26.56
N CYS A 6 -46.98 -50.92 25.28
CA CYS A 6 -46.09 -50.59 24.17
C CYS A 6 -45.91 -49.08 24.13
N ALA A 7 -44.68 -48.60 24.39
CA ALA A 7 -44.32 -47.21 24.18
C ALA A 7 -43.77 -47.08 22.75
N ALA A 8 -44.49 -46.34 21.90
CA ALA A 8 -44.03 -45.96 20.58
C ALA A 8 -43.06 -44.78 20.67
N MET A 9 -41.80 -45.01 20.30
CA MET A 9 -40.76 -43.99 20.24
C MET A 9 -40.79 -43.32 18.86
N MET A 10 -41.33 -42.09 18.78
CA MET A 10 -41.25 -41.25 17.57
C MET A 10 -39.85 -40.71 17.42
N LEU A 11 -39.17 -41.10 16.33
CA LEU A 11 -37.90 -40.50 15.89
C LEU A 11 -38.21 -39.19 15.14
N VAL A 12 -37.87 -38.05 15.76
CA VAL A 12 -37.88 -36.74 15.09
C VAL A 12 -36.55 -36.60 14.36
N VAL A 13 -36.59 -36.76 13.05
CA VAL A 13 -35.44 -36.44 12.20
C VAL A 13 -35.41 -34.93 11.96
N ALA A 14 -34.51 -34.23 12.67
CA ALA A 14 -34.27 -32.82 12.44
C ALA A 14 -33.49 -32.65 11.13
N ALA A 15 -34.11 -32.09 10.09
CA ALA A 15 -33.46 -31.69 8.88
C ALA A 15 -32.56 -30.47 9.15
N ILE A 16 -31.25 -30.66 9.11
CA ILE A 16 -30.26 -29.59 9.16
C ILE A 16 -30.23 -28.94 7.73
N PRO A 17 -30.50 -27.64 7.60
CA PRO A 17 -30.34 -26.99 6.30
C PRO A 17 -28.86 -27.02 5.92
N ALA A 18 -28.54 -27.65 4.81
CA ALA A 18 -27.22 -27.58 4.19
C ALA A 18 -27.01 -26.13 3.72
N TYR A 19 -26.20 -25.39 4.43
CA TYR A 19 -25.64 -24.14 3.90
C TYR A 19 -24.79 -24.51 2.68
N ALA A 20 -25.30 -24.22 1.49
CA ALA A 20 -24.55 -24.27 0.27
C ALA A 20 -23.41 -23.23 0.38
N GLN A 21 -22.20 -23.71 0.66
CA GLN A 21 -21.01 -22.94 0.43
C GLN A 21 -20.95 -22.62 -1.06
N THR A 22 -21.23 -21.38 -1.43
CA THR A 22 -20.93 -20.86 -2.75
C THR A 22 -19.42 -20.96 -2.90
N ALA A 23 -18.95 -22.05 -3.50
CA ALA A 23 -17.60 -22.20 -4.00
C ALA A 23 -17.39 -21.03 -4.98
N GLY A 24 -16.52 -20.08 -4.56
CA GLY A 24 -16.13 -18.97 -5.43
C GLY A 24 -15.71 -19.56 -6.78
N SER A 25 -16.32 -19.07 -7.83
CA SER A 25 -16.04 -19.45 -9.22
C SER A 25 -14.53 -19.34 -9.47
N THR A 26 -13.82 -20.46 -9.50
CA THR A 26 -12.49 -20.56 -10.09
C THR A 26 -12.62 -20.53 -11.62
N GLY A 27 -13.18 -19.42 -12.12
CA GLY A 27 -13.18 -19.15 -13.54
C GLY A 27 -11.74 -19.05 -14.00
N THR A 28 -11.36 -19.88 -14.96
CA THR A 28 -10.02 -19.84 -15.58
C THR A 28 -9.78 -18.42 -16.09
N VAL A 29 -8.73 -17.76 -15.55
CA VAL A 29 -8.36 -16.41 -15.99
C VAL A 29 -8.05 -16.46 -17.49
N SER A 30 -8.55 -15.49 -18.25
CA SER A 30 -8.42 -15.55 -19.73
C SER A 30 -6.92 -15.50 -20.14
N PRO A 31 -6.54 -16.16 -21.24
CA PRO A 31 -5.16 -16.13 -21.74
C PRO A 31 -4.62 -14.71 -21.97
N GLU A 32 -5.47 -13.76 -22.31
CA GLU A 32 -5.11 -12.36 -22.50
C GLU A 32 -4.66 -11.70 -21.19
N ILE A 33 -5.39 -11.96 -20.09
CA ILE A 33 -5.01 -11.47 -18.76
C ILE A 33 -3.66 -12.08 -18.32
N VAL A 34 -3.49 -13.39 -18.53
CA VAL A 34 -2.23 -14.10 -18.22
C VAL A 34 -1.07 -13.51 -19.02
N LYS A 35 -1.25 -13.27 -20.31
CA LYS A 35 -0.24 -12.66 -21.19
C LYS A 35 0.15 -11.26 -20.71
N ASP A 36 -0.82 -10.45 -20.31
CA ASP A 36 -0.58 -9.09 -19.85
C ASP A 36 0.10 -9.06 -18.46
N LEU A 37 -0.32 -9.96 -17.55
CA LEU A 37 0.25 -10.02 -16.18
C LEU A 37 1.62 -10.70 -16.12
N ALA A 38 1.89 -11.63 -17.03
CA ALA A 38 3.11 -12.44 -17.00
C ALA A 38 3.74 -12.60 -18.39
N PRO A 39 4.12 -11.52 -19.08
CA PRO A 39 4.67 -11.59 -20.43
C PRO A 39 5.99 -12.38 -20.51
N THR A 40 6.68 -12.56 -19.36
CA THR A 40 7.91 -13.33 -19.24
C THR A 40 7.69 -14.76 -18.69
N GLY A 41 6.40 -15.18 -18.55
CA GLY A 41 6.04 -16.47 -17.94
C GLY A 41 5.91 -16.46 -16.43
N LYS A 42 6.21 -15.32 -15.77
CA LYS A 42 6.07 -15.11 -14.32
C LYS A 42 5.42 -13.77 -14.05
N LEU A 43 4.64 -13.67 -12.98
CA LEU A 43 4.15 -12.41 -12.43
C LEU A 43 5.27 -11.77 -11.58
N ARG A 44 5.91 -10.73 -12.09
CA ARG A 44 6.94 -9.98 -11.35
C ARG A 44 6.28 -8.82 -10.60
N ALA A 45 6.26 -8.92 -9.27
CA ALA A 45 5.62 -7.94 -8.41
C ALA A 45 6.65 -7.02 -7.74
N ALA A 46 6.58 -5.72 -8.03
CA ALA A 46 7.47 -4.73 -7.44
C ALA A 46 7.04 -4.38 -6.01
N ILE A 47 7.88 -4.71 -5.03
CA ILE A 47 7.65 -4.47 -3.60
C ILE A 47 8.52 -3.32 -3.11
N ASN A 48 7.88 -2.25 -2.64
CA ASN A 48 8.56 -1.07 -2.10
C ASN A 48 8.85 -1.23 -0.61
N LEU A 49 10.06 -1.64 -0.24
CA LEU A 49 10.50 -1.76 1.15
C LEU A 49 10.74 -0.40 1.84
N GLY A 50 10.76 0.70 1.08
CA GLY A 50 10.85 2.05 1.63
C GLY A 50 9.58 2.55 2.34
N ASN A 51 8.49 1.77 2.28
CA ASN A 51 7.23 2.05 2.99
C ASN A 51 6.90 0.90 3.97
N ALA A 52 7.39 1.00 5.19
CA ALA A 52 7.22 -0.02 6.23
C ALA A 52 5.76 -0.27 6.64
N ILE A 53 4.83 0.63 6.30
CA ILE A 53 3.40 0.43 6.53
C ILE A 53 2.86 -0.70 5.63
N LEU A 54 3.38 -0.83 4.42
CA LEU A 54 2.86 -1.74 3.41
C LEU A 54 3.75 -2.95 3.16
N ALA A 55 5.07 -2.79 3.32
CA ALA A 55 6.06 -3.85 3.13
C ALA A 55 7.16 -3.77 4.18
N GLN A 56 7.51 -4.89 4.78
CA GLN A 56 8.49 -5.04 5.84
C GLN A 56 9.42 -6.21 5.52
N GLY A 57 10.45 -6.39 6.35
CA GLY A 57 11.41 -7.47 6.21
C GLY A 57 12.62 -7.09 5.36
N SER A 58 13.30 -8.08 4.81
CA SER A 58 14.45 -7.90 3.95
C SER A 58 14.11 -8.08 2.46
N ALA A 59 15.07 -7.81 1.59
CA ALA A 59 14.91 -8.07 0.16
C ALA A 59 14.69 -9.56 -0.15
N GLN A 60 15.23 -10.45 0.67
CA GLN A 60 15.10 -11.90 0.53
C GLN A 60 13.80 -12.44 1.15
N GLU A 61 13.34 -11.80 2.22
CA GLU A 61 12.16 -12.20 2.97
C GLU A 61 11.19 -11.03 3.18
N PRO A 62 10.61 -10.47 2.10
CA PRO A 62 9.63 -9.41 2.23
C PRO A 62 8.29 -9.96 2.74
N ARG A 63 7.61 -9.16 3.56
CA ARG A 63 6.28 -9.46 4.11
C ARG A 63 5.43 -8.21 4.19
N GLY A 64 4.15 -8.36 4.52
CA GLY A 64 3.20 -7.27 4.68
C GLY A 64 2.14 -7.25 3.60
N LEU A 65 1.26 -6.24 3.66
CA LEU A 65 0.07 -6.15 2.83
C LEU A 65 0.35 -6.31 1.32
N THR A 66 1.39 -5.63 0.80
CA THR A 66 1.68 -5.67 -0.64
C THR A 66 2.17 -7.05 -1.09
N VAL A 67 2.91 -7.75 -0.24
CA VAL A 67 3.35 -9.13 -0.49
C VAL A 67 2.16 -10.09 -0.45
N ASP A 68 1.23 -9.91 0.51
CA ASP A 68 0.03 -10.72 0.63
C ASP A 68 -0.88 -10.54 -0.60
N LEU A 69 -1.07 -9.29 -1.06
CA LEU A 69 -1.82 -8.99 -2.29
C LEU A 69 -1.17 -9.61 -3.53
N ALA A 70 0.16 -9.54 -3.65
CA ALA A 70 0.89 -10.14 -4.77
C ALA A 70 0.73 -11.68 -4.78
N ARG A 71 0.82 -12.32 -3.62
CA ARG A 71 0.61 -13.77 -3.47
C ARG A 71 -0.82 -14.18 -3.82
N GLU A 72 -1.80 -13.43 -3.34
CA GLU A 72 -3.22 -13.71 -3.64
C GLU A 72 -3.53 -13.52 -5.13
N LEU A 73 -2.98 -12.47 -5.77
CA LEU A 73 -3.10 -12.27 -7.21
C LEU A 73 -2.51 -13.46 -7.99
N ALA A 74 -1.29 -13.88 -7.64
CA ALA A 74 -0.62 -15.01 -8.27
C ALA A 74 -1.41 -16.33 -8.09
N ARG A 75 -1.91 -16.58 -6.88
CA ARG A 75 -2.75 -17.75 -6.58
C ARG A 75 -4.02 -17.81 -7.43
N ARG A 76 -4.71 -16.66 -7.60
CA ARG A 76 -5.94 -16.58 -8.38
C ARG A 76 -5.73 -16.73 -9.87
N THR A 77 -4.59 -16.25 -10.35
CA THR A 77 -4.25 -16.31 -11.77
C THR A 77 -3.52 -17.59 -12.17
N GLY A 78 -3.09 -18.40 -11.18
CA GLY A 78 -2.28 -19.60 -11.42
C GLY A 78 -0.86 -19.29 -11.88
N LEU A 79 -0.39 -18.03 -11.72
CA LEU A 79 0.92 -17.59 -12.18
C LEU A 79 2.01 -17.86 -11.14
N ALA A 80 3.19 -18.23 -11.60
CA ALA A 80 4.38 -18.23 -10.76
C ALA A 80 4.72 -16.80 -10.35
N LEU A 81 4.95 -16.56 -9.05
CA LEU A 81 5.25 -15.23 -8.50
C LEU A 81 6.75 -15.02 -8.33
N GLU A 82 7.21 -13.84 -8.75
CA GLU A 82 8.54 -13.33 -8.44
C GLU A 82 8.38 -11.97 -7.73
N LEU A 83 8.90 -11.86 -6.50
CA LEU A 83 8.92 -10.60 -5.75
C LEU A 83 10.18 -9.83 -6.09
N VAL A 84 10.04 -8.65 -6.71
CA VAL A 84 11.15 -7.77 -7.06
C VAL A 84 11.16 -6.61 -6.06
N THR A 85 12.12 -6.60 -5.14
CA THR A 85 12.16 -5.62 -4.06
C THR A 85 12.92 -4.36 -4.44
N PHE A 86 12.44 -3.21 -3.98
CA PHE A 86 13.04 -1.90 -4.20
C PHE A 86 13.14 -1.13 -2.88
N PRO A 87 14.19 -0.33 -2.68
CA PRO A 87 14.36 0.45 -1.44
C PRO A 87 13.44 1.66 -1.35
N ALA A 88 12.79 2.07 -2.46
CA ALA A 88 11.96 3.28 -2.52
C ALA A 88 10.96 3.25 -3.67
N ALA A 89 9.84 3.99 -3.54
CA ALA A 89 8.83 4.11 -4.58
C ALA A 89 9.37 4.76 -5.88
N GLY A 90 10.31 5.70 -5.77
CA GLY A 90 10.99 6.27 -6.93
C GLY A 90 11.76 5.21 -7.72
N LYS A 91 12.41 4.26 -7.03
CA LYS A 91 13.13 3.15 -7.68
C LYS A 91 12.20 2.14 -8.35
N VAL A 92 11.00 1.92 -7.78
CA VAL A 92 9.95 1.15 -8.47
C VAL A 92 9.57 1.83 -9.78
N PHE A 93 9.33 3.14 -9.75
CA PHE A 93 8.95 3.89 -10.95
C PHE A 93 10.07 3.96 -11.99
N GLU A 94 11.31 4.22 -11.59
CA GLU A 94 12.49 4.21 -12.48
C GLU A 94 12.67 2.85 -13.20
N ALA A 95 12.39 1.75 -12.51
CA ALA A 95 12.52 0.40 -13.05
C ALA A 95 11.44 0.01 -14.08
N LEU A 96 10.39 0.84 -14.24
CA LEU A 96 9.33 0.63 -15.24
C LEU A 96 9.88 0.61 -16.66
N THR A 97 10.74 1.57 -17.00
CA THR A 97 11.32 1.68 -18.35
C THR A 97 12.24 0.52 -18.72
N ALA A 98 12.83 -0.13 -17.71
CA ALA A 98 13.62 -1.34 -17.88
C ALA A 98 12.75 -2.61 -17.97
N GLY A 99 11.42 -2.49 -17.83
CA GLY A 99 10.50 -3.63 -17.82
C GLY A 99 10.78 -4.60 -16.68
N ALA A 100 11.23 -4.12 -15.51
CA ALA A 100 11.68 -4.95 -14.40
C ALA A 100 10.54 -5.62 -13.63
N TRP A 101 9.29 -5.17 -13.82
CA TRP A 101 8.12 -5.67 -13.11
C TRP A 101 6.86 -5.62 -14.00
N ASP A 102 5.84 -6.36 -13.59
CA ASP A 102 4.54 -6.48 -14.28
C ASP A 102 3.40 -5.87 -13.47
N ILE A 103 3.52 -5.88 -12.14
CA ILE A 103 2.62 -5.23 -11.20
C ILE A 103 3.42 -4.47 -10.14
N ALA A 104 2.99 -3.26 -9.79
CA ALA A 104 3.60 -2.46 -8.74
C ALA A 104 2.59 -2.05 -7.67
N PHE A 105 3.08 -1.78 -6.46
CA PHE A 105 2.32 -1.31 -5.30
C PHE A 105 2.90 0.03 -4.85
N ILE A 106 2.42 1.12 -5.45
CA ILE A 106 2.89 2.48 -5.17
C ILE A 106 1.73 3.48 -5.19
N ALA A 107 1.98 4.66 -4.63
CA ALA A 107 0.99 5.72 -4.61
C ALA A 107 0.64 6.22 -6.01
N ILE A 108 -0.63 6.53 -6.21
CA ILE A 108 -1.11 7.26 -7.39
C ILE A 108 -0.53 8.67 -7.35
N GLU A 109 0.19 9.04 -8.40
CA GLU A 109 0.72 10.39 -8.63
C GLU A 109 0.63 10.73 -10.12
N PRO A 110 0.35 11.98 -10.50
CA PRO A 110 0.13 12.34 -11.91
C PRO A 110 1.26 11.90 -12.85
N VAL A 111 2.52 12.11 -12.44
CA VAL A 111 3.69 11.72 -13.23
C VAL A 111 3.77 10.19 -13.43
N ARG A 112 3.33 9.42 -12.45
CA ARG A 112 3.30 7.95 -12.54
C ARG A 112 2.12 7.46 -13.36
N ALA A 113 0.96 8.12 -13.25
CA ALA A 113 -0.25 7.77 -14.01
C ALA A 113 -0.11 8.03 -15.53
N ALA A 114 0.89 8.79 -15.94
CA ALA A 114 1.27 8.93 -17.35
C ALA A 114 1.75 7.60 -17.96
N GLU A 115 2.41 6.74 -17.16
CA GLU A 115 3.07 5.52 -17.59
C GLU A 115 2.50 4.23 -16.96
N ILE A 116 1.61 4.38 -15.97
CA ILE A 116 1.04 3.26 -15.21
C ILE A 116 -0.49 3.35 -15.24
N ASP A 117 -1.15 2.24 -15.55
CA ASP A 117 -2.58 2.07 -15.37
C ASP A 117 -2.84 1.60 -13.95
N PHE A 118 -3.38 2.49 -13.11
CA PHE A 118 -3.68 2.22 -11.70
C PHE A 118 -5.06 1.61 -11.50
N SER A 119 -5.16 0.72 -10.51
CA SER A 119 -6.42 0.36 -9.87
C SER A 119 -6.97 1.53 -9.05
N PRO A 120 -8.20 1.47 -8.56
CA PRO A 120 -8.60 2.25 -7.40
C PRO A 120 -7.64 2.00 -6.22
N PRO A 121 -7.50 2.95 -5.29
CA PRO A 121 -6.66 2.74 -4.13
C PRO A 121 -7.19 1.60 -3.26
N TYR A 122 -6.26 0.81 -2.68
CA TYR A 122 -6.60 -0.22 -1.70
C TYR A 122 -6.42 0.28 -0.25
N VAL A 123 -5.55 1.25 -0.03
CA VAL A 123 -5.23 1.84 1.28
C VAL A 123 -4.96 3.32 1.16
N PHE A 124 -5.40 4.08 2.16
CA PHE A 124 -5.03 5.48 2.39
C PHE A 124 -4.02 5.58 3.53
N ILE A 125 -2.99 6.38 3.35
CA ILE A 125 -1.96 6.70 4.33
C ILE A 125 -1.85 8.21 4.41
N GLU A 126 -1.58 8.77 5.61
CA GLU A 126 -1.40 10.21 5.78
C GLU A 126 0.06 10.63 5.61
N GLY A 127 0.28 11.73 4.91
CA GLY A 127 1.55 12.45 4.86
C GLY A 127 1.53 13.66 5.78
N THR A 128 2.54 13.80 6.64
CA THR A 128 2.69 14.96 7.55
C THR A 128 4.15 15.37 7.68
N TYR A 129 4.41 16.36 8.53
CA TYR A 129 5.76 16.84 8.84
C TYR A 129 6.18 16.43 10.25
N MET A 130 7.49 16.22 10.41
CA MET A 130 8.16 16.21 11.68
C MET A 130 9.15 17.38 11.70
N VAL A 131 9.27 18.04 12.85
CA VAL A 131 10.07 19.24 13.05
C VAL A 131 10.90 19.12 14.35
N PRO A 132 11.95 19.92 14.56
CA PRO A 132 12.59 20.03 15.86
C PRO A 132 11.56 20.33 16.96
N LYS A 133 11.76 19.80 18.16
CA LYS A 133 10.82 19.96 19.28
C LYS A 133 10.46 21.41 19.55
N ASP A 134 11.46 22.29 19.55
CA ASP A 134 11.32 23.72 19.85
C ASP A 134 11.03 24.58 18.59
N SER A 135 10.71 23.95 17.48
CA SER A 135 10.40 24.63 16.21
C SER A 135 9.24 25.64 16.40
N PRO A 136 9.35 26.86 15.83
CA PRO A 136 8.27 27.83 15.80
C PRO A 136 7.12 27.42 14.87
N LEU A 137 7.33 26.44 13.96
CA LEU A 137 6.29 25.92 13.09
C LEU A 137 5.30 25.07 13.92
N LYS A 138 4.06 25.53 14.07
CA LYS A 138 3.05 24.88 14.94
C LYS A 138 2.07 24.02 14.16
N GLU A 139 1.71 24.44 12.97
CA GLU A 139 0.71 23.82 12.11
C GLU A 139 1.32 23.42 10.77
N VAL A 140 0.68 22.46 10.09
CA VAL A 140 1.08 22.01 8.75
C VAL A 140 1.17 23.18 7.76
N ALA A 141 0.24 24.16 7.87
CA ALA A 141 0.22 25.35 7.03
C ALA A 141 1.43 26.28 7.27
N ASP A 142 2.08 26.20 8.42
CA ASP A 142 3.24 27.04 8.74
C ASP A 142 4.49 26.66 7.94
N VAL A 143 4.52 25.45 7.35
CA VAL A 143 5.72 24.90 6.71
C VAL A 143 6.02 25.56 5.38
N ASP A 144 5.01 26.04 4.64
CA ASP A 144 5.24 26.71 3.37
C ASP A 144 5.56 28.21 3.55
N ARG A 145 6.75 28.50 4.13
CA ARG A 145 7.24 29.87 4.35
C ARG A 145 8.65 30.06 3.77
N PRO A 146 9.04 31.28 3.38
CA PRO A 146 10.41 31.59 3.02
C PRO A 146 11.40 31.20 4.14
N GLY A 147 12.50 30.57 3.75
CA GLY A 147 13.55 30.11 4.67
C GLY A 147 13.30 28.73 5.29
N VAL A 148 12.12 28.14 5.15
CA VAL A 148 11.86 26.76 5.57
C VAL A 148 12.39 25.79 4.52
N ARG A 149 13.23 24.83 4.97
CA ARG A 149 13.77 23.75 4.15
C ARG A 149 13.12 22.43 4.60
N ILE A 150 12.56 21.69 3.63
CA ILE A 150 11.80 20.47 3.89
C ILE A 150 12.57 19.27 3.32
N ALA A 151 13.06 18.38 4.19
CA ALA A 151 13.63 17.11 3.74
C ALA A 151 12.55 16.19 3.18
N VAL A 152 12.80 15.59 2.03
CA VAL A 152 11.93 14.57 1.43
C VAL A 152 12.74 13.40 0.89
N GLY A 153 12.10 12.23 0.81
CA GLY A 153 12.66 11.12 0.05
C GLY A 153 12.47 11.38 -1.45
N ARG A 154 13.54 11.37 -2.22
CA ARG A 154 13.52 11.61 -3.68
C ARG A 154 12.48 10.75 -4.38
N SER A 155 11.63 11.38 -5.21
CA SER A 155 10.57 10.75 -6.00
C SER A 155 9.54 9.95 -5.17
N SER A 156 9.44 10.21 -3.85
CA SER A 156 8.33 9.72 -3.03
C SER A 156 7.03 10.44 -3.39
N ALA A 157 5.87 9.91 -2.95
CA ALA A 157 4.60 10.59 -3.18
C ALA A 157 4.57 12.00 -2.59
N TYR A 158 5.12 12.17 -1.38
CA TYR A 158 5.19 13.47 -0.74
C TYR A 158 6.20 14.42 -1.39
N ASP A 159 7.33 13.95 -1.95
CA ASP A 159 8.21 14.77 -2.79
C ASP A 159 7.47 15.27 -4.03
N LEU A 160 6.81 14.37 -4.76
CA LEU A 160 6.07 14.72 -5.97
C LEU A 160 4.92 15.69 -5.67
N PHE A 161 4.21 15.48 -4.56
CA PHE A 161 3.14 16.36 -4.12
C PHE A 161 3.67 17.75 -3.74
N LEU A 162 4.67 17.83 -2.86
CA LEU A 162 5.22 19.09 -2.37
C LEU A 162 5.90 19.87 -3.49
N SER A 163 6.57 19.20 -4.44
CA SER A 163 7.19 19.86 -5.59
C SER A 163 6.22 20.65 -6.47
N ARG A 164 4.93 20.28 -6.47
CA ARG A 164 3.90 21.01 -7.23
C ARG A 164 3.02 21.93 -6.40
N THR A 165 3.08 21.85 -5.06
CA THR A 165 2.17 22.60 -4.18
C THR A 165 2.87 23.64 -3.32
N ILE A 166 4.11 23.44 -2.92
CA ILE A 166 4.91 24.39 -2.14
C ILE A 166 5.22 25.63 -3.00
N LYS A 167 5.05 26.81 -2.40
CA LYS A 167 5.25 28.09 -3.07
C LYS A 167 6.44 28.87 -2.52
N HIS A 168 6.77 28.73 -1.25
CA HIS A 168 7.71 29.56 -0.52
C HIS A 168 8.85 28.78 0.12
N ALA A 169 8.57 27.57 0.63
CA ALA A 169 9.58 26.72 1.24
C ALA A 169 10.46 26.03 0.17
N THR A 170 11.61 25.51 0.60
CA THR A 170 12.55 24.80 -0.28
C THR A 170 12.49 23.30 0.01
N VAL A 171 12.27 22.48 -1.02
CA VAL A 171 12.29 21.02 -0.93
C VAL A 171 13.71 20.50 -1.12
N VAL A 172 14.26 19.83 -0.10
CA VAL A 172 15.59 19.22 -0.09
C VAL A 172 15.47 17.71 -0.16
N ARG A 173 16.10 17.08 -1.16
CA ARG A 173 15.89 15.67 -1.50
C ARG A 173 17.01 14.79 -1.00
N ALA A 174 16.70 13.78 -0.21
CA ALA A 174 17.64 12.70 0.09
C ALA A 174 18.02 11.95 -1.19
N HIS A 175 19.27 11.46 -1.27
CA HIS A 175 19.76 10.72 -2.44
C HIS A 175 18.96 9.43 -2.68
N ILE A 176 18.58 8.74 -1.60
CA ILE A 176 17.74 7.54 -1.63
C ILE A 176 16.36 7.93 -1.12
N GLY A 177 15.32 7.64 -1.90
CA GLY A 177 13.97 8.13 -1.66
C GLY A 177 13.11 7.29 -0.73
N GLY A 178 13.67 6.54 0.20
CA GLY A 178 12.86 5.69 1.08
C GLY A 178 13.46 5.48 2.46
N GLY A 179 12.68 4.85 3.34
CA GLY A 179 13.10 4.51 4.68
C GLY A 179 13.51 5.73 5.51
N ARG A 180 14.68 5.66 6.13
CA ARG A 180 15.21 6.66 7.06
C ARG A 180 15.97 7.82 6.38
N ALA A 181 16.36 7.69 5.12
CA ALA A 181 17.29 8.62 4.47
C ALA A 181 16.87 10.09 4.53
N MET A 182 15.57 10.42 4.42
CA MET A 182 15.10 11.80 4.57
C MET A 182 15.20 12.31 6.01
N ILE A 183 15.05 11.44 7.02
CA ILE A 183 15.21 11.81 8.44
C ILE A 183 16.69 12.08 8.73
N ASP A 184 17.58 11.23 8.23
CA ASP A 184 19.02 11.42 8.37
C ASP A 184 19.49 12.72 7.73
N LEU A 185 18.97 13.06 6.54
CA LEU A 185 19.20 14.34 5.88
C LEU A 185 18.70 15.52 6.73
N PHE A 186 17.47 15.44 7.24
CA PHE A 186 16.87 16.45 8.10
C PHE A 186 17.76 16.76 9.32
N LEU A 187 18.25 15.71 9.98
CA LEU A 187 19.10 15.83 11.18
C LEU A 187 20.49 16.36 10.83
N ALA A 188 21.13 15.80 9.80
CA ALA A 188 22.49 16.15 9.39
C ALA A 188 22.62 17.61 8.95
N GLU A 189 21.65 18.09 8.18
CA GLU A 189 21.65 19.47 7.65
C GLU A 189 20.88 20.45 8.53
N LYS A 190 20.37 19.98 9.69
CA LYS A 190 19.54 20.81 10.60
C LYS A 190 18.46 21.56 9.86
N LEU A 191 17.65 20.80 9.07
CA LEU A 191 16.57 21.38 8.28
C LEU A 191 15.38 21.72 9.20
N GLU A 192 14.50 22.59 8.74
CA GLU A 192 13.34 23.08 9.51
C GLU A 192 12.23 22.05 9.62
N ALA A 193 12.08 21.18 8.59
CA ALA A 193 11.07 20.12 8.58
C ALA A 193 11.53 18.89 7.77
N VAL A 194 10.94 17.75 8.06
CA VAL A 194 10.98 16.56 7.22
C VAL A 194 9.55 16.09 6.92
N ALA A 195 9.26 15.84 5.65
CA ALA A 195 7.98 15.28 5.21
C ALA A 195 8.07 13.76 5.08
N GLY A 196 7.02 13.06 5.49
CA GLY A 196 6.98 11.60 5.41
C GLY A 196 5.62 11.01 5.73
N VAL A 197 5.55 9.68 5.69
CA VAL A 197 4.40 8.93 6.17
C VAL A 197 4.24 9.15 7.67
N LYS A 198 3.08 9.64 8.10
CA LYS A 198 2.80 10.08 9.48
C LYS A 198 3.18 9.03 10.52
N GLN A 199 2.78 7.77 10.33
CA GLN A 199 3.11 6.70 11.29
C GLN A 199 4.62 6.47 11.39
N SER A 200 5.33 6.46 10.27
CA SER A 200 6.79 6.28 10.28
C SER A 200 7.51 7.42 11.01
N LEU A 201 7.01 8.65 10.88
CA LEU A 201 7.53 9.81 11.62
C LEU A 201 7.21 9.72 13.12
N ILE A 202 5.99 9.26 13.47
CA ILE A 202 5.59 9.01 14.87
C ILE A 202 6.49 7.95 15.50
N ASP A 203 6.75 6.85 14.79
CA ASP A 203 7.58 5.77 15.33
C ASP A 203 9.02 6.21 15.51
N TYR A 204 9.54 7.04 14.61
CA TYR A 204 10.85 7.68 14.80
C TYR A 204 10.85 8.63 16.01
N ALA A 205 9.87 9.51 16.14
CA ALA A 205 9.81 10.49 17.22
C ALA A 205 9.73 9.86 18.63
N LYS A 206 9.28 8.60 18.75
CA LYS A 206 9.36 7.83 20.00
C LYS A 206 10.80 7.51 20.41
N THR A 207 11.73 7.52 19.47
CA THR A 207 13.16 7.21 19.70
C THR A 207 14.04 8.45 19.84
N ASP A 208 13.50 9.65 19.55
CA ASP A 208 14.24 10.92 19.61
C ASP A 208 13.36 12.02 20.22
N ALA A 209 13.69 12.40 21.45
CA ALA A 209 12.95 13.43 22.20
C ALA A 209 13.16 14.87 21.68
N ASN A 210 14.09 15.07 20.73
CA ASN A 210 14.40 16.40 20.17
C ASN A 210 13.54 16.75 18.96
N VAL A 211 12.62 15.86 18.56
CA VAL A 211 11.70 16.08 17.45
C VAL A 211 10.25 15.91 17.89
N ARG A 212 9.34 16.44 17.13
CA ARG A 212 7.90 16.20 17.24
C ARG A 212 7.24 16.10 15.88
N VAL A 213 6.22 15.25 15.78
CA VAL A 213 5.37 15.15 14.60
C VAL A 213 4.27 16.20 14.72
N MET A 214 3.96 16.86 13.62
CA MET A 214 2.86 17.82 13.56
C MET A 214 1.50 17.11 13.55
N ASP A 215 0.52 17.74 14.18
CA ASP A 215 -0.87 17.34 14.04
C ASP A 215 -1.39 17.60 12.61
N GLY A 216 -2.42 16.87 12.23
CA GLY A 216 -2.99 16.98 10.88
C GLY A 216 -2.18 16.26 9.81
N ARG A 217 -2.41 16.66 8.58
CA ARG A 217 -1.76 16.10 7.38
C ARG A 217 -1.73 17.15 6.27
N PHE A 218 -0.73 17.11 5.39
CA PHE A 218 -0.71 17.92 4.17
C PHE A 218 -1.26 17.17 2.96
N MET A 219 -1.27 15.81 3.00
CA MET A 219 -1.84 14.99 1.93
C MET A 219 -2.38 13.65 2.44
N VAL A 220 -3.30 13.07 1.67
CA VAL A 220 -3.63 11.65 1.71
C VAL A 220 -2.85 10.97 0.59
N ILE A 221 -2.14 9.89 0.92
CA ILE A 221 -1.38 9.09 -0.02
C ILE A 221 -2.26 7.90 -0.44
N GLU A 222 -2.72 7.89 -1.67
CA GLU A 222 -3.56 6.85 -2.25
C GLU A 222 -2.69 5.70 -2.77
N GLN A 223 -2.61 4.60 -2.04
CA GLN A 223 -1.83 3.43 -2.43
C GLN A 223 -2.65 2.51 -3.32
N ALA A 224 -2.13 2.20 -4.50
CA ALA A 224 -2.81 1.40 -5.51
C ALA A 224 -1.92 0.31 -6.11
N MET A 225 -2.54 -0.64 -6.78
CA MET A 225 -1.85 -1.55 -7.68
C MET A 225 -1.79 -0.94 -9.06
N GLY A 226 -0.68 -1.09 -9.76
CA GLY A 226 -0.52 -0.55 -11.10
C GLY A 226 0.16 -1.53 -12.04
N THR A 227 -0.25 -1.53 -13.30
CA THR A 227 0.38 -2.25 -14.41
C THR A 227 1.06 -1.25 -15.35
N PRO A 228 2.13 -1.62 -16.07
CA PRO A 228 2.64 -0.80 -17.16
C PRO A 228 1.52 -0.42 -18.12
N LYS A 229 1.50 0.82 -18.57
CA LYS A 229 0.45 1.34 -19.43
C LYS A 229 0.28 0.52 -20.71
N GLY A 230 -0.99 0.37 -21.15
CA GLY A 230 -1.32 -0.39 -22.34
C GLY A 230 -1.58 -1.88 -22.11
N ARG A 231 -1.39 -2.40 -20.90
CA ARG A 231 -1.76 -3.78 -20.52
C ARG A 231 -3.24 -3.82 -20.08
N THR A 232 -4.14 -3.58 -21.00
CA THR A 232 -5.55 -3.27 -20.73
C THR A 232 -6.29 -4.42 -20.04
N ALA A 233 -6.04 -5.68 -20.42
CA ALA A 233 -6.68 -6.84 -19.81
C ALA A 233 -6.21 -7.01 -18.35
N ALA A 234 -4.91 -6.85 -18.08
CA ALA A 234 -4.35 -6.87 -16.74
C ALA A 234 -4.90 -5.72 -15.88
N ALA A 235 -4.91 -4.50 -16.40
CA ALA A 235 -5.39 -3.32 -15.67
C ALA A 235 -6.86 -3.48 -15.24
N ARG A 236 -7.72 -3.99 -16.12
CA ARG A 236 -9.13 -4.27 -15.82
C ARG A 236 -9.27 -5.35 -14.74
N TYR A 237 -8.52 -6.43 -14.87
CA TYR A 237 -8.54 -7.52 -13.90
C TYR A 237 -8.07 -7.06 -12.51
N VAL A 238 -6.96 -6.32 -12.44
CA VAL A 238 -6.39 -5.79 -11.20
C VAL A 238 -7.35 -4.81 -10.52
N ARG A 239 -8.08 -4.00 -11.27
CA ARG A 239 -9.14 -3.13 -10.74
C ARG A 239 -10.21 -3.94 -9.99
N GLY A 240 -10.77 -4.97 -10.62
CA GLY A 240 -11.76 -5.84 -9.98
C GLY A 240 -11.18 -6.60 -8.78
N PHE A 241 -9.96 -7.11 -8.91
CA PHE A 241 -9.24 -7.79 -7.83
C PHE A 241 -9.09 -6.88 -6.59
N VAL A 242 -8.68 -5.62 -6.76
CA VAL A 242 -8.53 -4.69 -5.64
C VAL A 242 -9.85 -4.43 -4.93
N GLU A 243 -10.93 -4.20 -5.68
CA GLU A 243 -12.26 -3.99 -5.08
C GLU A 243 -12.72 -5.22 -4.29
N GLU A 244 -12.49 -6.41 -4.81
CA GLU A 244 -12.82 -7.65 -4.12
C GLU A 244 -11.97 -7.84 -2.85
N MET A 245 -10.66 -7.51 -2.90
CA MET A 245 -9.78 -7.59 -1.72
C MET A 245 -10.19 -6.61 -0.63
N LYS A 246 -10.71 -5.45 -0.98
CA LYS A 246 -11.31 -4.51 -0.01
C LYS A 246 -12.60 -5.06 0.57
N ALA A 247 -13.53 -5.48 -0.30
CA ALA A 247 -14.87 -5.93 0.09
C ALA A 247 -14.85 -7.20 0.95
N SER A 248 -13.95 -8.14 0.66
CA SER A 248 -13.80 -9.39 1.44
C SER A 248 -13.13 -9.22 2.80
N GLY A 249 -12.62 -8.02 3.13
CA GLY A 249 -11.86 -7.77 4.34
C GLY A 249 -10.40 -8.23 4.28
N PHE A 250 -9.92 -8.75 3.14
CA PHE A 250 -8.54 -9.21 2.98
C PHE A 250 -7.53 -8.12 3.30
N VAL A 251 -7.74 -6.89 2.78
CA VAL A 251 -6.85 -5.75 3.04
C VAL A 251 -6.82 -5.39 4.52
N ALA A 252 -7.99 -5.32 5.17
CA ALA A 252 -8.09 -5.01 6.60
C ALA A 252 -7.36 -6.05 7.46
N GLU A 253 -7.54 -7.33 7.16
CA GLU A 253 -6.88 -8.42 7.88
C GLU A 253 -5.37 -8.45 7.66
N ALA A 254 -4.89 -8.17 6.45
CA ALA A 254 -3.46 -8.08 6.16
C ALA A 254 -2.79 -6.90 6.91
N LEU A 255 -3.46 -5.75 6.99
CA LEU A 255 -3.01 -4.61 7.80
C LEU A 255 -2.94 -4.97 9.29
N ARG A 256 -3.95 -5.66 9.81
CA ARG A 256 -3.99 -6.12 11.20
C ARG A 256 -2.84 -7.08 11.51
N ARG A 257 -2.60 -8.09 10.65
CA ARG A 257 -1.47 -9.02 10.80
C ARG A 257 -0.12 -8.34 10.76
N SER A 258 0.00 -7.26 9.98
CA SER A 258 1.22 -6.45 9.86
C SER A 258 1.36 -5.40 10.97
N ASN A 259 0.42 -5.35 11.93
CA ASN A 259 0.37 -4.36 13.03
C ASN A 259 0.40 -2.91 12.50
N GLN A 260 -0.46 -2.59 11.51
CA GLN A 260 -0.54 -1.28 10.86
C GLN A 260 -1.91 -0.61 11.05
N PRO A 261 -2.31 -0.24 12.29
CA PRO A 261 -3.63 0.29 12.58
C PRO A 261 -3.87 1.70 12.01
N SER A 262 -2.83 2.41 11.64
CA SER A 262 -2.89 3.78 11.09
C SER A 262 -3.22 3.83 9.60
N ALA A 263 -3.07 2.71 8.88
CA ALA A 263 -3.45 2.62 7.48
C ALA A 263 -4.95 2.31 7.37
N GLN A 264 -5.64 3.06 6.53
CA GLN A 264 -7.08 2.90 6.34
C GLN A 264 -7.37 2.19 5.03
N VAL A 265 -8.23 1.17 5.07
CA VAL A 265 -8.74 0.55 3.84
C VAL A 265 -9.47 1.64 3.04
N ALA A 266 -9.13 1.79 1.76
CA ALA A 266 -9.80 2.76 0.91
C ALA A 266 -11.27 2.37 0.68
N PRO A 267 -12.20 3.34 0.58
CA PRO A 267 -13.60 3.05 0.29
C PRO A 267 -13.74 2.38 -1.08
N PRO A 268 -14.90 1.74 -1.35
CA PRO A 268 -15.20 1.28 -2.71
C PRO A 268 -15.05 2.39 -3.73
N ALA A 269 -14.55 2.05 -4.92
CA ALA A 269 -14.50 3.02 -6.01
C ALA A 269 -15.93 3.45 -6.40
N LEU A 270 -16.11 4.73 -6.65
CA LEU A 270 -17.35 5.22 -7.26
C LEU A 270 -17.42 4.69 -8.70
N ASN A 271 -18.55 4.08 -9.05
CA ASN A 271 -18.85 3.58 -10.40
C ASN A 271 -19.00 4.72 -11.40
#